data_59446394f75bb19264716108d34fb127
#
_entry.id   59446394f75bb19264716108d34fb127
#
_cell.length_a   1.000
_cell.length_b   1.000
_cell.length_c   1.000
_cell.angle_alpha   90.00
_cell.angle_beta   90.00
_cell.angle_gamma   90.00
#
_symmetry.space_group_name_H-M   'P 1'
#
loop_
_entity.id
_entity.type
_entity.pdbx_description
1 polymer ?
#
loop_
_entity_poly.entity_id
_entity_poly.type
_entity_poly.pdbx_seq_one_letter_code
_entity_poly.pdbx_strand_id
1 'polypeptide(L)'
;MCGCYEVTYNFAETFNYSKDSLYKPSKIKISGSLELAVLVEDENDLISIQHILQVGDPSNPMIVKHWRQDWLYENKNTYIFNANNSWIYNDKNKKEVKGQWTQKVFQVDDSPRYEGSGSWVHVDGKSYWENTTPAPLPRREYTIRSDYNLTMRGNRHEITKYGWLHDQDNSKIKRVMGKDDLIIAKEKGYNTYKKVNDNRCSVAKKWWIDNSRKWAIVRSKWEQIFNKKVDLYLKPTLDNRALYIYLFDHKIKDKQSINSLIESFVIKK
;
A
#
# COMPACT_ATOMS: atom_id res chain seq x y z
N MET A 1 3.94 13.45 -8.23
CA MET A 1 4.53 12.30 -7.49
C MET A 1 5.12 11.25 -8.46
N CYS A 2 5.17 11.49 -9.75
CA CYS A 2 5.74 10.56 -10.74
C CYS A 2 7.19 10.93 -11.11
N GLY A 3 7.99 9.92 -11.53
CA GLY A 3 9.39 10.04 -11.92
C GLY A 3 10.32 9.11 -11.13
N CYS A 4 11.61 9.33 -11.23
CA CYS A 4 12.63 8.58 -10.51
C CYS A 4 12.97 9.27 -9.18
N TYR A 5 12.98 8.51 -8.08
CA TYR A 5 13.24 9.02 -6.74
C TYR A 5 14.34 8.22 -6.04
N GLU A 6 15.19 8.93 -5.34
CA GLU A 6 15.97 8.39 -4.25
C GLU A 6 15.09 8.44 -2.99
N VAL A 7 14.79 7.26 -2.44
CA VAL A 7 13.87 7.12 -1.32
C VAL A 7 14.62 6.70 -0.07
N THR A 8 14.32 7.36 1.05
CA THR A 8 14.74 6.90 2.38
C THR A 8 13.52 6.45 3.17
N TYR A 9 13.65 5.33 3.88
CA TYR A 9 12.62 4.76 4.74
C TYR A 9 13.13 4.75 6.17
N ASN A 10 12.45 5.50 7.05
CA ASN A 10 12.80 5.59 8.47
C ASN A 10 11.58 5.21 9.31
N PHE A 11 11.76 4.24 10.22
CA PHE A 11 10.69 3.81 11.14
C PHE A 11 11.27 3.58 12.53
N ALA A 12 10.56 4.06 13.55
CA ALA A 12 10.89 3.84 14.95
C ALA A 12 9.62 3.80 15.80
N GLU A 13 9.55 2.87 16.76
CA GLU A 13 8.53 2.95 17.80
C GLU A 13 8.84 4.13 18.72
N THR A 14 7.79 4.85 19.11
CA THR A 14 7.88 6.07 19.92
C THR A 14 7.34 5.87 21.33
N PHE A 15 6.25 5.11 21.49
CA PHE A 15 5.63 4.82 22.76
C PHE A 15 5.24 3.35 22.87
N ASN A 16 5.48 2.77 24.03
CA ASN A 16 5.05 1.42 24.38
C ASN A 16 3.88 1.51 25.38
N TYR A 17 2.76 0.89 25.04
CA TYR A 17 1.57 0.76 25.89
C TYR A 17 1.32 -0.70 26.29
N SER A 18 2.16 -1.64 25.85
CA SER A 18 2.02 -3.05 26.20
C SER A 18 2.17 -3.26 27.70
N LYS A 19 1.27 -4.04 28.27
CA LYS A 19 1.35 -4.51 29.66
C LYS A 19 2.18 -5.80 29.78
N ASP A 20 2.61 -6.35 28.66
CA ASP A 20 3.46 -7.54 28.63
C ASP A 20 4.91 -7.14 28.96
N SER A 21 5.44 -7.66 30.07
CA SER A 21 6.83 -7.42 30.49
C SER A 21 7.88 -7.97 29.52
N LEU A 22 7.48 -8.88 28.64
CA LEU A 22 8.33 -9.48 27.60
C LEU A 22 8.24 -8.75 26.26
N TYR A 23 7.46 -7.68 26.19
CA TYR A 23 7.32 -6.89 24.97
C TYR A 23 8.70 -6.37 24.49
N LYS A 24 8.98 -6.61 23.22
CA LYS A 24 10.20 -6.09 22.57
C LYS A 24 9.79 -5.10 21.47
N PRO A 25 10.24 -3.85 21.53
CA PRO A 25 10.03 -2.88 20.46
C PRO A 25 10.59 -3.37 19.13
N SER A 26 9.97 -2.97 18.04
CA SER A 26 10.53 -3.21 16.72
C SER A 26 11.86 -2.46 16.56
N LYS A 27 12.82 -3.09 15.89
CA LYS A 27 14.10 -2.45 15.59
C LYS A 27 13.89 -1.21 14.77
N ILE A 28 14.64 -0.15 15.06
CA ILE A 28 14.68 1.04 14.22
C ILE A 28 15.11 0.60 12.82
N LYS A 29 14.35 1.02 11.83
CA LYS A 29 14.65 0.76 10.42
C LYS A 29 15.09 2.05 9.74
N ILE A 30 16.29 2.00 9.16
CA ILE A 30 16.79 3.03 8.24
C ILE A 30 17.26 2.30 7.00
N SER A 31 16.70 2.64 5.84
CA SER A 31 17.09 2.04 4.56
C SER A 31 16.78 3.00 3.42
N GLY A 32 17.40 2.78 2.27
CA GLY A 32 17.18 3.56 1.07
C GLY A 32 17.12 2.70 -0.18
N SER A 33 16.57 3.25 -1.25
CA SER A 33 16.51 2.61 -2.56
C SER A 33 16.28 3.66 -3.65
N LEU A 34 16.43 3.26 -4.90
CA LEU A 34 15.81 3.97 -6.02
C LEU A 34 14.39 3.43 -6.24
N GLU A 35 13.47 4.32 -6.55
CA GLU A 35 12.08 3.96 -6.84
C GLU A 35 11.58 4.75 -8.04
N LEU A 36 11.11 4.04 -9.05
CA LEU A 36 10.41 4.62 -10.18
C LEU A 36 8.91 4.65 -9.88
N ALA A 37 8.31 5.83 -9.88
CA ALA A 37 6.87 6.02 -9.79
C ALA A 37 6.30 6.29 -11.20
N VAL A 38 5.59 5.31 -11.76
CA VAL A 38 5.04 5.35 -13.11
C VAL A 38 3.58 5.78 -13.06
N LEU A 39 3.23 6.82 -13.81
CA LEU A 39 1.84 7.15 -14.07
C LEU A 39 1.22 6.07 -14.97
N VAL A 40 0.19 5.38 -14.46
CA VAL A 40 -0.50 4.29 -15.16
C VAL A 40 -1.81 4.77 -15.77
N GLU A 41 -2.55 5.58 -15.02
CA GLU A 41 -3.82 6.19 -15.44
C GLU A 41 -3.85 7.64 -14.97
N ASP A 42 -4.41 8.52 -15.80
CA ASP A 42 -4.53 9.96 -15.54
C ASP A 42 -5.85 10.46 -16.15
N GLU A 43 -6.92 10.26 -15.37
CA GLU A 43 -8.27 10.67 -15.72
C GLU A 43 -8.73 11.81 -14.80
N ASN A 44 -9.86 12.44 -15.09
CA ASN A 44 -10.35 13.58 -14.32
C ASN A 44 -10.59 13.26 -12.83
N ASP A 45 -10.98 12.03 -12.53
CA ASP A 45 -11.34 11.55 -11.19
C ASP A 45 -10.50 10.37 -10.71
N LEU A 46 -9.52 9.93 -11.50
CA LEU A 46 -8.64 8.80 -11.19
C LEU A 46 -7.20 9.06 -11.61
N ILE A 47 -6.28 8.99 -10.67
CA ILE A 47 -4.83 8.96 -10.93
C ILE A 47 -4.27 7.67 -10.35
N SER A 48 -3.66 6.82 -11.19
CA SER A 48 -3.03 5.57 -10.75
C SER A 48 -1.52 5.63 -10.92
N ILE A 49 -0.77 5.35 -9.84
CA ILE A 49 0.70 5.41 -9.81
C ILE A 49 1.25 4.08 -9.33
N GLN A 50 2.02 3.42 -10.19
CA GLN A 50 2.74 2.21 -9.86
C GLN A 50 4.16 2.52 -9.42
N HIS A 51 4.56 2.00 -8.27
CA HIS A 51 5.90 2.11 -7.73
C HIS A 51 6.73 0.86 -8.03
N ILE A 52 7.98 1.05 -8.45
CA ILE A 52 8.90 -0.02 -8.80
C ILE A 52 10.24 0.25 -8.14
N LEU A 53 10.62 -0.63 -7.23
CA LEU A 53 11.89 -0.54 -6.51
C LEU A 53 13.04 -1.10 -7.35
N GLN A 54 14.16 -0.42 -7.25
CA GLN A 54 15.45 -0.83 -7.76
C GLN A 54 16.41 -0.93 -6.58
N VAL A 55 16.73 -2.15 -6.17
CA VAL A 55 17.48 -2.44 -4.94
C VAL A 55 18.69 -3.33 -5.20
N GLY A 56 19.63 -3.36 -4.26
CA GLY A 56 20.86 -4.15 -4.36
C GLY A 56 21.98 -3.41 -5.06
N ASP A 57 22.83 -4.14 -5.77
CA ASP A 57 23.99 -3.59 -6.46
C ASP A 57 23.56 -2.63 -7.59
N PRO A 58 24.02 -1.37 -7.61
CA PRO A 58 23.69 -0.41 -8.66
C PRO A 58 24.06 -0.87 -10.08
N SER A 59 25.08 -1.73 -10.22
CA SER A 59 25.51 -2.28 -11.53
C SER A 59 24.61 -3.43 -12.02
N ASN A 60 23.94 -4.13 -11.10
CA ASN A 60 23.01 -5.20 -11.39
C ASN A 60 21.86 -5.22 -10.39
N PRO A 61 20.97 -4.22 -10.42
CA PRO A 61 19.92 -4.08 -9.43
C PRO A 61 18.83 -5.12 -9.60
N MET A 62 18.32 -5.60 -8.47
CA MET A 62 17.10 -6.38 -8.43
C MET A 62 15.89 -5.43 -8.55
N ILE A 63 14.96 -5.76 -9.44
CA ILE A 63 13.73 -5.00 -9.63
C ILE A 63 12.58 -5.68 -8.90
N VAL A 64 11.86 -4.89 -8.10
CA VAL A 64 10.66 -5.34 -7.38
C VAL A 64 9.50 -4.44 -7.75
N LYS A 65 8.44 -5.01 -8.36
CA LYS A 65 7.16 -4.30 -8.39
C LYS A 65 6.74 -4.09 -6.94
N HIS A 66 6.67 -2.83 -6.56
CA HIS A 66 6.37 -2.45 -5.19
C HIS A 66 4.86 -2.23 -5.00
N TRP A 67 4.48 -1.24 -4.29
CA TRP A 67 3.10 -0.88 -4.07
C TRP A 67 2.53 -0.06 -5.24
N ARG A 68 1.20 -0.01 -5.34
CA ARG A 68 0.47 0.89 -6.23
C ARG A 68 -0.40 1.80 -5.37
N GLN A 69 -0.58 3.04 -5.80
CA GLN A 69 -1.57 3.95 -5.23
C GLN A 69 -2.48 4.48 -6.31
N ASP A 70 -3.77 4.43 -6.03
CA ASP A 70 -4.79 5.07 -6.84
C ASP A 70 -5.41 6.21 -6.03
N TRP A 71 -5.55 7.35 -6.66
CA TRP A 71 -6.19 8.52 -6.12
C TRP A 71 -7.51 8.74 -6.85
N LEU A 72 -8.64 8.66 -6.12
CA LEU A 72 -9.97 8.77 -6.67
C LEU A 72 -10.68 9.99 -6.07
N TYR A 73 -11.16 10.89 -6.94
CA TYR A 73 -11.91 12.07 -6.52
C TYR A 73 -13.36 11.70 -6.17
N GLU A 74 -13.87 12.19 -5.04
CA GLU A 74 -15.21 11.95 -4.53
C GLU A 74 -15.64 10.46 -4.54
N ASN A 75 -14.70 9.56 -4.23
CA ASN A 75 -14.94 8.13 -4.25
C ASN A 75 -15.88 7.67 -3.13
N LYS A 76 -16.99 7.05 -3.50
CA LYS A 76 -18.00 6.53 -2.58
C LYS A 76 -17.68 5.12 -2.09
N ASN A 77 -16.98 4.33 -2.89
CA ASN A 77 -16.78 2.90 -2.68
C ASN A 77 -15.42 2.64 -2.03
N THR A 78 -15.43 2.24 -0.76
CA THR A 78 -14.20 1.96 -0.02
C THR A 78 -14.20 0.57 0.60
N TYR A 79 -13.00 0.00 0.75
CA TYR A 79 -12.73 -1.28 1.40
C TYR A 79 -11.86 -1.07 2.63
N ILE A 80 -12.48 -1.05 3.80
CA ILE A 80 -11.79 -0.74 5.06
C ILE A 80 -11.24 -2.03 5.68
N PHE A 81 -9.94 -2.07 5.90
CA PHE A 81 -9.28 -3.24 6.50
C PHE A 81 -9.80 -3.53 7.90
N ASN A 82 -10.14 -4.81 8.17
CA ASN A 82 -10.74 -5.24 9.45
C ASN A 82 -9.97 -6.40 10.11
N ALA A 83 -8.64 -6.39 10.02
CA ALA A 83 -7.76 -7.48 10.47
C ALA A 83 -7.97 -8.82 9.70
N ASN A 84 -7.11 -9.82 9.96
CA ASN A 84 -7.23 -11.20 9.46
C ASN A 84 -7.52 -11.32 7.95
N ASN A 85 -6.86 -10.51 7.12
CA ASN A 85 -7.03 -10.47 5.66
C ASN A 85 -8.49 -10.26 5.23
N SER A 86 -9.21 -9.41 5.94
CA SER A 86 -10.58 -9.02 5.60
C SER A 86 -10.72 -7.52 5.41
N TRP A 87 -11.58 -7.13 4.47
CA TRP A 87 -11.93 -5.75 4.18
C TRP A 87 -13.45 -5.63 4.13
N ILE A 88 -13.98 -4.68 4.86
CA ILE A 88 -15.42 -4.38 4.88
C ILE A 88 -15.71 -3.35 3.79
N TYR A 89 -16.65 -3.68 2.93
CA TYR A 89 -17.16 -2.75 1.93
C TYR A 89 -17.98 -1.65 2.59
N ASN A 90 -17.72 -0.41 2.19
CA ASN A 90 -18.45 0.75 2.69
C ASN A 90 -18.86 1.65 1.52
N ASP A 91 -20.16 1.88 1.35
CA ASP A 91 -20.73 2.82 0.39
C ASP A 91 -21.07 4.12 1.09
N LYS A 92 -20.26 5.15 0.84
CA LYS A 92 -20.43 6.49 1.39
C LYS A 92 -21.45 7.28 0.58
N ASN A 93 -22.17 8.18 1.23
CA ASN A 93 -23.04 9.09 0.50
C ASN A 93 -22.22 10.23 -0.14
N LYS A 94 -22.80 10.87 -1.18
CA LYS A 94 -22.12 11.93 -1.94
C LYS A 94 -21.66 13.13 -1.09
N LYS A 95 -22.39 13.43 0.00
CA LYS A 95 -22.03 14.57 0.87
C LYS A 95 -20.77 14.29 1.69
N GLU A 96 -20.57 13.02 2.08
CA GLU A 96 -19.40 12.61 2.90
C GLU A 96 -18.09 12.64 2.11
N VAL A 97 -18.15 12.51 0.79
CA VAL A 97 -16.94 12.44 -0.05
C VAL A 97 -16.66 13.73 -0.81
N LYS A 98 -17.55 14.72 -0.73
CA LYS A 98 -17.45 15.97 -1.49
C LYS A 98 -16.12 16.69 -1.25
N GLY A 99 -15.39 16.97 -2.33
CA GLY A 99 -14.10 17.66 -2.31
C GLY A 99 -12.95 16.82 -1.75
N GLN A 100 -13.15 15.50 -1.57
CA GLN A 100 -12.12 14.60 -1.04
C GLN A 100 -11.51 13.73 -2.13
N TRP A 101 -10.25 13.42 -1.93
CA TRP A 101 -9.53 12.38 -2.64
C TRP A 101 -9.35 11.15 -1.76
N THR A 102 -9.71 9.98 -2.27
CA THR A 102 -9.43 8.71 -1.62
C THR A 102 -8.12 8.15 -2.15
N GLN A 103 -7.14 7.91 -1.29
CA GLN A 103 -6.00 7.09 -1.63
C GLN A 103 -6.34 5.63 -1.39
N LYS A 104 -6.29 4.80 -2.42
CA LYS A 104 -6.29 3.34 -2.33
C LYS A 104 -4.87 2.85 -2.49
N VAL A 105 -4.37 2.08 -1.53
CA VAL A 105 -3.04 1.49 -1.58
C VAL A 105 -3.16 0.00 -1.77
N PHE A 106 -2.39 -0.52 -2.70
CA PHE A 106 -2.37 -1.93 -3.08
C PHE A 106 -1.01 -2.55 -2.76
N GLN A 107 -1.02 -3.83 -2.50
CA GLN A 107 0.18 -4.62 -2.27
C GLN A 107 0.96 -4.90 -3.57
N VAL A 108 2.07 -5.62 -3.47
CA VAL A 108 2.90 -5.98 -4.63
C VAL A 108 2.19 -6.85 -5.66
N ASP A 109 1.10 -7.51 -5.29
CA ASP A 109 0.24 -8.35 -6.11
C ASP A 109 -1.09 -7.67 -6.48
N ASP A 110 -1.17 -6.36 -6.28
CA ASP A 110 -2.36 -5.51 -6.45
C ASP A 110 -3.57 -5.92 -5.60
N SER A 111 -3.42 -6.83 -4.63
CA SER A 111 -4.45 -7.03 -3.61
C SER A 111 -4.60 -5.75 -2.75
N PRO A 112 -5.79 -5.50 -2.16
CA PRO A 112 -6.02 -4.31 -1.37
C PRO A 112 -5.12 -4.30 -0.13
N ARG A 113 -4.66 -3.13 0.24
CA ARG A 113 -3.91 -2.94 1.48
C ARG A 113 -4.70 -2.08 2.46
N TYR A 114 -4.88 -0.82 2.16
CA TYR A 114 -5.71 0.12 2.92
C TYR A 114 -6.19 1.26 2.02
N GLU A 115 -7.25 1.91 2.46
CA GLU A 115 -7.82 3.07 1.78
C GLU A 115 -8.17 4.14 2.80
N GLY A 116 -8.06 5.39 2.39
CA GLY A 116 -8.48 6.52 3.22
C GLY A 116 -8.82 7.73 2.38
N SER A 117 -9.76 8.54 2.87
CA SER A 117 -10.22 9.75 2.19
C SER A 117 -9.86 10.99 3.00
N GLY A 118 -9.53 12.06 2.31
CA GLY A 118 -9.21 13.36 2.87
C GLY A 118 -9.15 14.42 1.78
N SER A 119 -9.09 15.68 2.17
CA SER A 119 -8.92 16.80 1.23
C SER A 119 -7.45 17.18 1.12
N TRP A 120 -7.03 17.56 -0.07
CA TRP A 120 -5.77 18.26 -0.24
C TRP A 120 -5.87 19.66 0.37
N VAL A 121 -4.89 20.02 1.17
CA VAL A 121 -4.78 21.32 1.83
C VAL A 121 -3.63 22.09 1.20
N HIS A 122 -3.88 23.34 0.85
CA HIS A 122 -2.92 24.27 0.26
C HIS A 122 -2.85 25.52 1.12
N VAL A 123 -1.90 25.56 2.08
CA VAL A 123 -1.75 26.65 3.05
C VAL A 123 -0.25 26.86 3.34
N ASP A 124 0.14 28.11 3.55
CA ASP A 124 1.51 28.51 3.89
C ASP A 124 2.59 27.92 2.95
N GLY A 125 2.30 27.88 1.65
CA GLY A 125 3.21 27.31 0.63
C GLY A 125 3.35 25.80 0.69
N LYS A 126 2.54 25.11 1.51
CA LYS A 126 2.48 23.65 1.59
C LYS A 126 1.31 23.10 0.82
N SER A 127 1.50 21.91 0.25
CA SER A 127 0.44 21.12 -0.39
C SER A 127 0.51 19.72 0.21
N TYR A 128 -0.50 19.36 1.00
CA TYR A 128 -0.52 18.05 1.66
C TYR A 128 -1.92 17.45 1.73
N TRP A 129 -1.95 16.14 1.84
CA TRP A 129 -3.13 15.34 2.10
C TRP A 129 -2.86 14.43 3.30
N GLU A 130 -3.85 14.25 4.15
CA GLU A 130 -3.71 13.38 5.32
C GLU A 130 -4.98 12.60 5.62
N ASN A 131 -4.79 11.41 6.19
CA ASN A 131 -5.86 10.53 6.60
C ASN A 131 -5.36 9.53 7.65
N THR A 132 -6.29 9.03 8.48
CA THR A 132 -6.03 7.91 9.39
C THR A 132 -6.95 6.75 9.03
N THR A 133 -6.40 5.54 8.83
CA THR A 133 -7.15 4.38 8.39
C THR A 133 -6.53 3.06 8.90
N PRO A 134 -7.33 2.02 9.17
CA PRO A 134 -6.78 0.71 9.50
C PRO A 134 -6.09 0.05 8.31
N ALA A 135 -4.98 -0.59 8.57
CA ALA A 135 -4.14 -1.24 7.58
C ALA A 135 -3.58 -2.58 8.10
N PRO A 136 -3.27 -3.55 7.25
CA PRO A 136 -2.52 -4.73 7.64
C PRO A 136 -1.11 -4.38 8.11
N LEU A 137 -0.49 -5.28 8.87
CA LEU A 137 0.88 -5.13 9.33
C LEU A 137 1.83 -4.84 8.15
N PRO A 138 2.87 -4.03 8.38
CA PRO A 138 3.90 -3.85 7.38
C PRO A 138 4.65 -5.17 7.11
N ARG A 139 5.11 -5.38 5.87
CA ARG A 139 5.78 -6.63 5.47
C ARG A 139 6.99 -6.99 6.35
N ARG A 140 7.67 -5.99 6.91
CA ARG A 140 8.80 -6.19 7.83
C ARG A 140 8.42 -6.83 9.17
N GLU A 141 7.13 -6.87 9.50
CA GLU A 141 6.64 -7.33 10.79
C GLU A 141 5.64 -8.47 10.72
N TYR A 142 4.88 -8.58 9.65
CA TYR A 142 3.78 -9.54 9.59
C TYR A 142 4.22 -11.01 9.71
N THR A 143 5.49 -11.34 9.39
CA THR A 143 6.07 -12.69 9.53
C THR A 143 6.76 -12.94 10.85
N ILE A 144 7.01 -11.89 11.65
CA ILE A 144 7.81 -11.97 12.88
C ILE A 144 7.06 -11.49 14.12
N ARG A 145 5.89 -10.86 13.95
CA ARG A 145 5.06 -10.34 15.04
C ARG A 145 3.67 -10.97 15.00
N SER A 146 3.16 -11.36 16.18
CA SER A 146 1.81 -11.89 16.38
C SER A 146 1.08 -11.22 17.54
N ASP A 147 1.72 -10.28 18.21
CA ASP A 147 1.20 -9.54 19.36
C ASP A 147 0.19 -8.48 18.96
N TYR A 148 0.18 -8.05 17.68
CA TYR A 148 -0.82 -7.17 17.11
C TYR A 148 -1.22 -7.64 15.70
N ASN A 149 -2.37 -7.22 15.19
CA ASN A 149 -2.91 -7.68 13.90
C ASN A 149 -3.47 -6.56 13.02
N LEU A 150 -3.33 -5.30 13.46
CA LEU A 150 -3.79 -4.14 12.74
C LEU A 150 -2.88 -2.94 13.05
N THR A 151 -2.63 -2.13 12.05
CA THR A 151 -2.02 -0.81 12.20
C THR A 151 -3.07 0.25 11.93
N MET A 152 -3.43 1.07 12.93
CA MET A 152 -4.13 2.31 12.65
C MET A 152 -3.09 3.28 12.09
N ARG A 153 -3.18 3.52 10.79
CA ARG A 153 -2.15 4.18 10.01
C ARG A 153 -2.52 5.63 9.76
N GLY A 154 -1.79 6.54 10.36
CA GLY A 154 -1.82 7.95 9.99
C GLY A 154 -0.91 8.15 8.77
N ASN A 155 -1.45 8.69 7.70
CA ASN A 155 -0.73 8.99 6.48
C ASN A 155 -0.80 10.49 6.21
N ARG A 156 0.35 11.11 5.96
CA ARG A 156 0.43 12.46 5.44
C ARG A 156 1.37 12.45 4.23
N HIS A 157 0.82 12.80 3.08
CA HIS A 157 1.57 13.02 1.86
C HIS A 157 1.74 14.52 1.67
N GLU A 158 2.98 15.00 1.59
CA GLU A 158 3.28 16.41 1.38
C GLU A 158 4.16 16.57 0.14
N ILE A 159 3.73 17.44 -0.77
CA ILE A 159 4.53 17.80 -1.95
C ILE A 159 5.57 18.82 -1.52
N THR A 160 6.82 18.57 -1.88
CA THR A 160 7.96 19.45 -1.57
C THR A 160 8.64 19.93 -2.85
N LYS A 161 9.49 20.93 -2.75
CA LYS A 161 10.25 21.42 -3.91
C LYS A 161 11.23 20.38 -4.48
N TYR A 162 11.57 19.33 -3.71
CA TYR A 162 12.50 18.28 -4.13
C TYR A 162 11.83 16.96 -4.48
N GLY A 163 10.52 16.86 -4.34
CA GLY A 163 9.76 15.65 -4.55
C GLY A 163 8.56 15.57 -3.61
N TRP A 164 8.50 14.57 -2.76
CA TRP A 164 7.39 14.42 -1.80
C TRP A 164 7.81 13.63 -0.57
N LEU A 165 6.99 13.73 0.44
CA LEU A 165 7.19 13.12 1.75
C LEU A 165 5.98 12.25 2.09
N HIS A 166 6.21 11.08 2.67
CA HIS A 166 5.19 10.28 3.34
C HIS A 166 5.51 10.19 4.83
N ASP A 167 4.92 11.06 5.60
CA ASP A 167 4.97 11.04 7.05
C ASP A 167 3.86 10.11 7.58
N GLN A 168 4.19 9.28 8.56
CA GLN A 168 3.29 8.27 9.11
C GLN A 168 3.29 8.34 10.63
N ASP A 169 2.10 8.41 11.21
CA ASP A 169 1.87 8.31 12.66
C ASP A 169 0.99 7.09 12.93
N ASN A 170 1.61 5.98 13.25
CA ASN A 170 0.98 4.68 13.31
C ASN A 170 0.72 4.24 14.75
N SER A 171 -0.41 3.56 14.99
CA SER A 171 -0.65 2.81 16.22
C SER A 171 -0.72 1.32 15.89
N LYS A 172 0.07 0.50 16.59
CA LYS A 172 0.02 -0.96 16.54
C LYS A 172 -1.12 -1.43 17.42
N ILE A 173 -2.08 -2.15 16.86
CA ILE A 173 -3.34 -2.49 17.53
C ILE A 173 -3.57 -3.99 17.51
N LYS A 174 -3.95 -4.53 18.67
CA LYS A 174 -4.53 -5.86 18.77
C LYS A 174 -6.04 -5.72 18.75
N ARG A 175 -6.67 -6.17 17.67
CA ARG A 175 -8.12 -6.23 17.49
C ARG A 175 -8.63 -7.63 17.73
N VAL A 176 -9.61 -7.76 18.61
CA VAL A 176 -10.33 -9.01 18.89
C VAL A 176 -11.81 -8.72 18.70
N MET A 177 -12.50 -9.58 17.95
CA MET A 177 -13.93 -9.42 17.70
C MET A 177 -14.72 -9.29 19.01
N GLY A 178 -15.60 -8.29 19.07
CA GLY A 178 -16.43 -8.03 20.27
C GLY A 178 -15.71 -7.40 21.44
N LYS A 179 -14.46 -6.96 21.27
CA LYS A 179 -13.71 -6.20 22.29
C LYS A 179 -13.19 -4.90 21.71
N ASP A 180 -12.88 -3.96 22.60
CA ASP A 180 -12.23 -2.71 22.23
C ASP A 180 -10.82 -2.96 21.67
N ASP A 181 -10.40 -2.13 20.74
CA ASP A 181 -9.06 -2.15 20.19
C ASP A 181 -8.01 -1.84 21.28
N LEU A 182 -7.03 -2.72 21.44
CA LEU A 182 -5.92 -2.51 22.37
C LEU A 182 -4.71 -1.94 21.65
N ILE A 183 -4.32 -0.72 22.00
CA ILE A 183 -3.08 -0.13 21.49
C ILE A 183 -1.89 -0.77 22.20
N ILE A 184 -0.97 -1.32 21.41
CA ILE A 184 0.26 -1.97 21.90
C ILE A 184 1.43 -0.97 21.89
N ALA A 185 1.61 -0.25 20.80
CA ALA A 185 2.68 0.75 20.67
C ALA A 185 2.31 1.79 19.61
N LYS A 186 3.00 2.92 19.64
CA LYS A 186 3.03 3.88 18.53
C LYS A 186 4.33 3.79 17.76
N GLU A 187 4.25 4.08 16.47
CA GLU A 187 5.38 4.06 15.55
C GLU A 187 5.35 5.30 14.66
N LYS A 188 6.46 5.98 14.54
CA LYS A 188 6.66 7.04 13.56
C LYS A 188 7.37 6.47 12.34
N GLY A 189 6.82 6.77 11.15
CA GLY A 189 7.45 6.51 9.86
C GLY A 189 7.72 7.82 9.15
N TYR A 190 8.87 7.93 8.47
CA TYR A 190 9.24 9.11 7.71
C TYR A 190 9.96 8.68 6.44
N ASN A 191 9.25 8.72 5.31
CA ASN A 191 9.81 8.34 4.03
C ASN A 191 9.93 9.57 3.15
N THR A 192 11.17 9.87 2.71
CA THR A 192 11.43 10.99 1.80
C THR A 192 11.63 10.46 0.38
N TYR A 193 11.01 11.11 -0.58
CA TYR A 193 11.12 10.84 -2.01
C TYR A 193 11.78 12.04 -2.67
N LYS A 194 13.10 11.98 -2.82
CA LYS A 194 13.89 13.03 -3.49
C LYS A 194 13.96 12.73 -4.97
N LYS A 195 13.42 13.61 -5.79
CA LYS A 195 13.44 13.46 -7.25
C LYS A 195 14.88 13.49 -7.76
N VAL A 196 15.22 12.56 -8.63
CA VAL A 196 16.53 12.45 -9.25
C VAL A 196 16.37 12.32 -10.77
N ASN A 197 17.50 12.30 -11.49
CA ASN A 197 17.48 12.12 -12.95
C ASN A 197 16.85 10.76 -13.31
N ASP A 198 15.91 10.77 -14.25
CA ASP A 198 15.14 9.60 -14.66
C ASP A 198 16.01 8.45 -15.21
N ASN A 199 17.19 8.77 -15.73
CA ASN A 199 18.15 7.75 -16.20
C ASN A 199 18.61 6.81 -15.08
N ARG A 200 18.58 7.24 -13.82
CA ARG A 200 18.93 6.38 -12.68
C ARG A 200 17.94 5.22 -12.49
N CYS A 201 16.71 5.37 -12.97
CA CYS A 201 15.67 4.33 -12.95
C CYS A 201 15.48 3.61 -14.29
N SER A 202 16.44 3.67 -15.21
CA SER A 202 16.33 3.08 -16.55
C SER A 202 16.05 1.57 -16.52
N VAL A 203 16.65 0.85 -15.59
CA VAL A 203 16.45 -0.61 -15.43
C VAL A 203 15.01 -0.90 -14.96
N ALA A 204 14.53 -0.16 -13.96
CA ALA A 204 13.14 -0.27 -13.50
C ALA A 204 12.14 0.10 -14.61
N LYS A 205 12.45 1.14 -15.40
CA LYS A 205 11.62 1.56 -16.55
C LYS A 205 11.53 0.47 -17.61
N LYS A 206 12.67 -0.13 -17.97
CA LYS A 206 12.69 -1.25 -18.90
C LYS A 206 11.87 -2.41 -18.39
N TRP A 207 12.08 -2.81 -17.14
CA TRP A 207 11.33 -3.89 -16.51
C TRP A 207 9.81 -3.62 -16.56
N TRP A 208 9.38 -2.39 -16.30
CA TRP A 208 7.96 -2.03 -16.36
C TRP A 208 7.39 -2.16 -17.78
N ILE A 209 8.12 -1.69 -18.79
CA ILE A 209 7.70 -1.82 -20.19
C ILE A 209 7.46 -3.30 -20.52
N ASP A 210 8.37 -4.19 -20.12
CA ASP A 210 8.31 -5.62 -20.40
C ASP A 210 7.17 -6.33 -19.63
N ASN A 211 6.74 -5.81 -18.48
CA ASN A 211 5.79 -6.47 -17.58
C ASN A 211 4.43 -5.76 -17.43
N SER A 212 4.28 -4.53 -17.89
CA SER A 212 3.07 -3.70 -17.67
C SER A 212 1.79 -4.37 -18.15
N ARG A 213 1.85 -5.10 -19.28
CA ARG A 213 0.71 -5.83 -19.85
C ARG A 213 0.17 -6.90 -18.92
N LYS A 214 1.06 -7.69 -18.30
CA LYS A 214 0.68 -8.68 -17.29
C LYS A 214 -0.01 -8.02 -16.11
N TRP A 215 0.58 -6.94 -15.59
CA TRP A 215 0.04 -6.25 -14.43
C TRP A 215 -1.27 -5.50 -14.74
N ALA A 216 -1.52 -5.11 -15.97
CA ALA A 216 -2.83 -4.62 -16.39
C ALA A 216 -3.93 -5.70 -16.26
N ILE A 217 -3.60 -6.96 -16.61
CA ILE A 217 -4.54 -8.09 -16.41
C ILE A 217 -4.82 -8.30 -14.92
N VAL A 218 -3.79 -8.26 -14.08
CA VAL A 218 -3.93 -8.41 -12.62
C VAL A 218 -4.83 -7.31 -12.04
N ARG A 219 -4.59 -6.04 -12.40
CA ARG A 219 -5.44 -4.90 -11.98
C ARG A 219 -6.88 -5.09 -12.41
N SER A 220 -7.10 -5.41 -13.69
CA SER A 220 -8.46 -5.62 -14.21
C SER A 220 -9.22 -6.73 -13.48
N LYS A 221 -8.51 -7.81 -13.04
CA LYS A 221 -9.16 -8.85 -12.22
C LYS A 221 -9.53 -8.35 -10.84
N TRP A 222 -8.67 -7.57 -10.18
CA TRP A 222 -9.00 -6.96 -8.88
C TRP A 222 -10.16 -5.99 -8.98
N GLU A 223 -10.23 -5.17 -10.03
CA GLU A 223 -11.38 -4.28 -10.30
C GLU A 223 -12.69 -5.05 -10.42
N GLN A 224 -12.71 -6.18 -11.13
CA GLN A 224 -13.89 -7.04 -11.20
C GLN A 224 -14.32 -7.57 -9.82
N ILE A 225 -13.36 -7.82 -8.92
CA ILE A 225 -13.66 -8.25 -7.54
C ILE A 225 -14.23 -7.08 -6.74
N PHE A 226 -13.62 -5.90 -6.80
CA PHE A 226 -14.10 -4.70 -6.10
C PHE A 226 -15.48 -4.23 -6.59
N ASN A 227 -15.75 -4.37 -7.88
CA ASN A 227 -17.04 -4.01 -8.47
C ASN A 227 -18.21 -4.88 -8.00
N LYS A 228 -17.95 -6.00 -7.31
CA LYS A 228 -19.02 -6.78 -6.63
C LYS A 228 -19.61 -6.03 -5.43
N LYS A 229 -18.90 -5.07 -4.87
CA LYS A 229 -19.35 -4.20 -3.75
C LYS A 229 -19.83 -5.00 -2.54
N VAL A 230 -19.08 -6.02 -2.19
CA VAL A 230 -19.31 -6.88 -1.02
C VAL A 230 -18.03 -6.99 -0.20
N ASP A 231 -18.15 -7.37 1.06
CA ASP A 231 -17.01 -7.61 1.92
C ASP A 231 -16.03 -8.59 1.26
N LEU A 232 -14.73 -8.32 1.42
CA LEU A 232 -13.66 -9.09 0.83
C LEU A 232 -12.88 -9.84 1.90
N TYR A 233 -12.71 -11.14 1.68
CA TYR A 233 -11.93 -12.03 2.54
C TYR A 233 -10.91 -12.77 1.68
N LEU A 234 -9.65 -12.73 2.08
CA LEU A 234 -8.56 -13.35 1.33
C LEU A 234 -7.86 -14.44 2.14
N LYS A 235 -7.53 -15.54 1.47
CA LYS A 235 -6.62 -16.53 2.03
C LYS A 235 -5.22 -15.90 2.16
N PRO A 236 -4.50 -16.10 3.27
CA PRO A 236 -3.14 -15.60 3.41
C PRO A 236 -2.17 -16.33 2.46
N THR A 237 -2.41 -17.62 2.26
CA THR A 237 -1.62 -18.50 1.39
C THR A 237 -2.50 -19.54 0.70
N LEU A 238 -2.01 -20.07 -0.40
CA LEU A 238 -2.47 -21.28 -1.06
C LEU A 238 -1.25 -22.21 -1.20
N ASP A 239 -1.34 -23.46 -0.76
CA ASP A 239 -0.21 -24.40 -0.71
C ASP A 239 1.06 -23.78 -0.06
N ASN A 240 0.87 -23.10 1.07
CA ASN A 240 1.91 -22.40 1.82
C ASN A 240 2.62 -21.25 1.05
N ARG A 241 2.07 -20.79 -0.06
CA ARG A 241 2.62 -19.70 -0.88
C ARG A 241 1.65 -18.53 -0.96
N ALA A 242 2.14 -17.32 -0.74
CA ALA A 242 1.37 -16.10 -0.89
C ALA A 242 1.10 -15.79 -2.38
N LEU A 243 0.04 -15.04 -2.67
CA LEU A 243 -0.38 -14.71 -4.05
C LEU A 243 0.74 -14.10 -4.88
N TYR A 244 1.51 -13.17 -4.30
CA TYR A 244 2.58 -12.52 -5.03
C TYR A 244 3.65 -13.51 -5.54
N ILE A 245 3.92 -14.61 -4.82
CA ILE A 245 4.92 -15.62 -5.24
C ILE A 245 4.51 -16.25 -6.57
N TYR A 246 3.22 -16.54 -6.73
CA TYR A 246 2.68 -17.06 -7.98
C TYR A 246 2.66 -16.01 -9.09
N LEU A 247 2.23 -14.79 -8.78
CA LEU A 247 2.13 -13.71 -9.78
C LEU A 247 3.50 -13.23 -10.27
N PHE A 248 4.58 -13.38 -9.50
CA PHE A 248 5.93 -13.09 -9.97
C PHE A 248 6.54 -14.24 -10.78
N ASP A 249 5.92 -15.44 -10.77
CA ASP A 249 6.36 -16.52 -11.66
C ASP A 249 6.10 -16.13 -13.12
N HIS A 250 7.15 -16.21 -13.93
CA HIS A 250 7.11 -15.89 -15.37
C HIS A 250 6.22 -16.87 -16.18
N LYS A 251 5.90 -18.04 -15.63
CA LYS A 251 4.99 -19.02 -16.25
C LYS A 251 3.53 -18.58 -16.20
N ILE A 252 3.15 -17.79 -15.19
CA ILE A 252 1.79 -17.26 -15.02
C ILE A 252 1.71 -15.90 -15.73
N LYS A 253 1.24 -15.87 -16.97
CA LYS A 253 1.20 -14.65 -17.79
C LYS A 253 -0.06 -14.46 -18.63
N ASP A 254 -0.81 -15.54 -18.88
CA ASP A 254 -2.06 -15.43 -19.63
C ASP A 254 -3.23 -15.03 -18.70
N LYS A 255 -4.25 -14.41 -19.32
CA LYS A 255 -5.40 -13.83 -18.60
C LYS A 255 -6.18 -14.89 -17.79
N GLN A 256 -6.35 -16.09 -18.35
CA GLN A 256 -7.14 -17.14 -17.70
C GLN A 256 -6.44 -17.63 -16.43
N SER A 257 -5.15 -17.97 -16.51
CA SER A 257 -4.34 -18.42 -15.38
C SER A 257 -4.27 -17.36 -14.28
N ILE A 258 -4.05 -16.08 -14.63
CA ILE A 258 -4.04 -14.97 -13.67
C ILE A 258 -5.39 -14.84 -12.96
N ASN A 259 -6.49 -14.83 -13.73
CA ASN A 259 -7.83 -14.65 -13.17
C ASN A 259 -8.22 -15.80 -12.24
N SER A 260 -7.96 -17.06 -12.65
CA SER A 260 -8.25 -18.24 -11.84
C SER A 260 -7.42 -18.26 -10.55
N LEU A 261 -6.15 -17.88 -10.65
CA LEU A 261 -5.26 -17.80 -9.50
C LEU A 261 -5.77 -16.77 -8.48
N ILE A 262 -6.05 -15.55 -8.90
CA ILE A 262 -6.56 -14.50 -7.99
C ILE A 262 -7.89 -14.93 -7.36
N GLU A 263 -8.82 -15.50 -8.15
CA GLU A 263 -10.11 -15.98 -7.64
C GLU A 263 -9.94 -17.09 -6.59
N SER A 264 -8.91 -17.94 -6.68
CA SER A 264 -8.64 -19.01 -5.71
C SER A 264 -8.21 -18.49 -4.32
N PHE A 265 -7.71 -17.26 -4.25
CA PHE A 265 -7.40 -16.57 -2.98
C PHE A 265 -8.61 -15.87 -2.36
N VAL A 266 -9.66 -15.60 -3.13
CA VAL A 266 -10.89 -14.98 -2.61
C VAL A 266 -11.74 -16.04 -1.89
N ILE A 267 -12.10 -15.77 -0.63
CA ILE A 267 -13.00 -16.61 0.15
C ILE A 267 -14.43 -16.16 -0.16
N LYS A 268 -15.22 -17.07 -0.73
CA LYS A 268 -16.65 -16.84 -0.96
C LYS A 268 -17.39 -17.11 0.36
N LYS A 269 -18.05 -16.11 0.88
CA LYS A 269 -18.99 -16.23 2.01
C LYS A 269 -20.42 -16.15 1.53
#